data_6d00e8846971158642782101e60d2d27
#
_entry.id   6d00e8846971158642782101e60d2d27
#
_cell.length_a   1.000
_cell.length_b   1.000
_cell.length_c   1.000
_cell.angle_alpha   90.00
_cell.angle_beta   90.00
_cell.angle_gamma   90.00
#
_symmetry.space_group_name_H-M   'P 1'
#
loop_
_entity.id
_entity.type
_entity.pdbx_description
1 polymer ?
#
loop_
_entity_poly.entity_id
_entity_poly.type
_entity_poly.pdbx_seq_one_letter_code
_entity_poly.pdbx_strand_id
1 'polypeptide(L)'
;KKIIENHKENDFLENSSIEQQVLALEDKKKNLQKNIDDLNNQILILENQNKELGSYIKQQGYYPLILKGNEKEFYKGEQRDLLLYLLKEELKNNHNQKQQQIIHTILEQNPPVGNRNRYLTDIFNLLVNEGLSKKSIDTLSRYGIILNHTGKHPTTTFFNDSRYTMTFSSTPSDLNVGRQYYRQIRKLFF
;
A
#
# COMPACT_ATOMS: atom_id res chain seq x y z
N LYS A 1 47.41 -40.98 -18.03
CA LYS A 1 47.12 -40.01 -19.14
C LYS A 1 45.64 -39.77 -19.35
N LYS A 2 44.78 -40.81 -19.52
CA LYS A 2 43.36 -40.66 -19.75
C LYS A 2 42.57 -39.87 -18.67
N ILE A 3 42.96 -39.94 -17.40
CA ILE A 3 42.29 -39.22 -16.29
C ILE A 3 42.56 -37.73 -16.35
N ILE A 4 43.77 -37.30 -16.74
CA ILE A 4 44.16 -35.90 -16.87
C ILE A 4 43.53 -35.25 -18.11
N GLU A 5 43.31 -36.03 -19.18
CA GLU A 5 42.62 -35.55 -20.40
C GLU A 5 41.12 -35.33 -20.11
N ASN A 6 40.48 -36.25 -19.40
CA ASN A 6 39.03 -36.06 -19.02
C ASN A 6 38.79 -34.88 -18.07
N HIS A 7 39.73 -34.56 -17.16
CA HIS A 7 39.60 -33.36 -16.31
C HIS A 7 39.73 -32.07 -17.11
N LYS A 8 40.65 -31.99 -18.06
CA LYS A 8 40.82 -30.82 -18.92
C LYS A 8 39.62 -30.60 -19.85
N GLU A 9 39.01 -31.65 -20.33
CA GLU A 9 37.86 -31.60 -21.18
C GLU A 9 36.61 -31.14 -20.42
N ASN A 10 36.40 -31.61 -19.17
CA ASN A 10 35.34 -31.13 -18.28
C ASN A 10 35.53 -29.65 -17.87
N ASP A 11 36.76 -29.25 -17.49
CA ASP A 11 37.08 -27.87 -17.17
C ASP A 11 36.83 -26.92 -18.35
N PHE A 12 37.11 -27.38 -19.58
CA PHE A 12 36.86 -26.60 -20.80
C PHE A 12 35.35 -26.44 -21.10
N LEU A 13 34.55 -27.51 -20.89
CA LEU A 13 33.11 -27.48 -21.08
C LEU A 13 32.42 -26.60 -20.03
N GLU A 14 32.88 -26.66 -18.79
CA GLU A 14 32.38 -25.84 -17.67
C GLU A 14 32.69 -24.35 -17.89
N ASN A 15 33.89 -24.00 -18.30
CA ASN A 15 34.28 -22.64 -18.64
C ASN A 15 33.49 -22.08 -19.83
N SER A 16 33.26 -22.88 -20.88
CA SER A 16 32.42 -22.49 -22.02
C SER A 16 30.97 -22.21 -21.61
N SER A 17 30.42 -23.01 -20.70
CA SER A 17 29.08 -22.79 -20.16
C SER A 17 28.98 -21.52 -19.32
N ILE A 18 29.98 -21.21 -18.50
CA ILE A 18 30.06 -19.99 -17.70
C ILE A 18 30.17 -18.75 -18.60
N GLU A 19 31.01 -18.80 -19.64
CA GLU A 19 31.14 -17.69 -20.60
C GLU A 19 29.81 -17.39 -21.30
N GLN A 20 29.05 -18.39 -21.70
CA GLN A 20 27.71 -18.20 -22.29
C GLN A 20 26.74 -17.57 -21.31
N GLN A 21 26.77 -17.98 -20.03
CA GLN A 21 25.94 -17.38 -18.99
C GLN A 21 26.29 -15.90 -18.73
N VAL A 22 27.58 -15.58 -18.71
CA VAL A 22 28.07 -14.20 -18.56
C VAL A 22 27.58 -13.32 -19.69
N LEU A 23 27.71 -13.77 -20.95
CA LEU A 23 27.22 -13.02 -22.12
C LEU A 23 25.70 -12.79 -22.04
N ALA A 24 24.93 -13.81 -21.66
CA ALA A 24 23.48 -13.70 -21.52
C ALA A 24 23.08 -12.70 -20.40
N LEU A 25 23.84 -12.65 -19.31
CA LEU A 25 23.63 -11.70 -18.21
C LEU A 25 24.02 -10.28 -18.61
N GLU A 26 25.07 -10.11 -19.39
CA GLU A 26 25.46 -8.80 -19.92
C GLU A 26 24.41 -8.24 -20.88
N ASP A 27 23.88 -9.05 -21.77
CA ASP A 27 22.79 -8.66 -22.66
C ASP A 27 21.52 -8.30 -21.87
N LYS A 28 21.18 -9.08 -20.87
CA LYS A 28 20.05 -8.79 -19.99
C LYS A 28 20.27 -7.47 -19.22
N LYS A 29 21.47 -7.23 -18.70
CA LYS A 29 21.83 -5.98 -18.02
C LYS A 29 21.68 -4.80 -18.97
N LYS A 30 22.16 -4.90 -20.22
CA LYS A 30 22.05 -3.85 -21.23
C LYS A 30 20.58 -3.54 -21.58
N ASN A 31 19.75 -4.57 -21.71
CA ASN A 31 18.32 -4.39 -21.97
C ASN A 31 17.60 -3.74 -20.77
N LEU A 32 17.92 -4.14 -19.55
CA LEU A 32 17.37 -3.51 -18.34
C LEU A 32 17.80 -2.05 -18.22
N GLN A 33 19.05 -1.73 -18.51
CA GLN A 33 19.53 -0.34 -18.50
C GLN A 33 18.76 0.51 -19.52
N LYS A 34 18.54 0.02 -20.73
CA LYS A 34 17.73 0.71 -21.74
C LYS A 34 16.30 0.95 -21.24
N ASN A 35 15.66 -0.05 -20.63
CA ASN A 35 14.33 0.11 -20.07
C ASN A 35 14.29 1.17 -18.96
N ILE A 36 15.31 1.21 -18.11
CA ILE A 36 15.44 2.25 -17.07
C ILE A 36 15.54 3.64 -17.68
N ASP A 37 16.34 3.80 -18.72
CA ASP A 37 16.53 5.08 -19.41
C ASP A 37 15.21 5.52 -20.09
N ASP A 38 14.50 4.61 -20.72
CA ASP A 38 13.19 4.86 -21.36
C ASP A 38 12.13 5.26 -20.30
N LEU A 39 12.09 4.57 -19.17
CA LEU A 39 11.18 4.91 -18.07
C LEU A 39 11.51 6.27 -17.43
N ASN A 40 12.77 6.59 -17.24
CA ASN A 40 13.19 7.89 -16.73
C ASN A 40 12.79 9.03 -17.69
N ASN A 41 12.90 8.82 -19.00
CA ASN A 41 12.43 9.77 -19.98
C ASN A 41 10.91 9.96 -19.93
N GLN A 42 10.13 8.87 -19.75
CA GLN A 42 8.68 8.96 -19.58
C GLN A 42 8.29 9.71 -18.32
N ILE A 43 8.99 9.48 -17.21
CA ILE A 43 8.79 10.22 -15.96
C ILE A 43 9.00 11.71 -16.18
N LEU A 44 10.08 12.10 -16.80
CA LEU A 44 10.40 13.51 -17.08
C LEU A 44 9.30 14.19 -17.95
N ILE A 45 8.81 13.49 -18.97
CA ILE A 45 7.72 14.00 -19.82
C ILE A 45 6.45 14.20 -18.99
N LEU A 46 6.07 13.21 -18.16
CA LEU A 46 4.87 13.28 -17.33
C LEU A 46 4.98 14.38 -16.27
N GLU A 47 6.15 14.58 -15.66
CA GLU A 47 6.40 15.66 -14.71
C GLU A 47 6.23 17.04 -15.36
N ASN A 48 6.75 17.23 -16.58
CA ASN A 48 6.58 18.47 -17.31
C ASN A 48 5.10 18.72 -17.68
N GLN A 49 4.38 17.70 -18.16
CA GLN A 49 2.95 17.80 -18.46
C GLN A 49 2.14 18.15 -17.19
N ASN A 50 2.44 17.55 -16.05
CA ASN A 50 1.80 17.89 -14.78
C ASN A 50 2.07 19.32 -14.33
N LYS A 51 3.29 19.82 -14.56
CA LYS A 51 3.65 21.20 -14.27
C LYS A 51 2.91 22.19 -15.17
N GLU A 52 2.79 21.89 -16.46
CA GLU A 52 2.03 22.70 -17.42
C GLU A 52 0.55 22.73 -17.08
N LEU A 53 -0.07 21.56 -16.80
CA LEU A 53 -1.46 21.48 -16.34
C LEU A 53 -1.68 22.24 -15.06
N GLY A 54 -0.78 22.16 -14.08
CA GLY A 54 -0.85 22.92 -12.85
C GLY A 54 -0.78 24.45 -13.08
N SER A 55 0.04 24.87 -14.02
CA SER A 55 0.14 26.28 -14.41
C SER A 55 -1.13 26.76 -15.13
N TYR A 56 -1.67 25.94 -16.04
CA TYR A 56 -2.92 26.24 -16.73
C TYR A 56 -4.11 26.37 -15.76
N ILE A 57 -4.24 25.45 -14.80
CA ILE A 57 -5.28 25.49 -13.76
C ILE A 57 -5.18 26.79 -12.95
N LYS A 58 -3.95 27.20 -12.55
CA LYS A 58 -3.71 28.45 -11.82
C LYS A 58 -4.09 29.68 -12.64
N GLN A 59 -3.74 29.72 -13.92
CA GLN A 59 -4.07 30.84 -14.82
C GLN A 59 -5.57 31.01 -15.04
N GLN A 60 -6.32 29.92 -15.05
CA GLN A 60 -7.79 29.94 -15.20
C GLN A 60 -8.53 30.31 -13.91
N GLY A 61 -7.80 30.58 -12.80
CA GLY A 61 -8.40 30.88 -11.50
C GLY A 61 -9.08 29.66 -10.84
N TYR A 62 -8.96 28.48 -11.40
CA TYR A 62 -9.43 27.22 -10.82
C TYR A 62 -8.38 26.71 -9.82
N TYR A 63 -8.56 27.05 -8.57
CA TYR A 63 -7.81 26.40 -7.50
C TYR A 63 -8.52 25.11 -7.10
N PRO A 64 -7.86 23.96 -7.13
CA PRO A 64 -8.47 22.75 -6.58
C PRO A 64 -8.80 22.99 -5.11
N LEU A 65 -9.97 22.54 -4.68
CA LEU A 65 -10.45 22.73 -3.32
C LEU A 65 -9.46 22.16 -2.29
N ILE A 66 -8.85 21.04 -2.62
CA ILE A 66 -7.84 20.36 -1.80
C ILE A 66 -6.76 19.80 -2.72
N LEU A 67 -5.50 20.06 -2.38
CA LEU A 67 -4.35 19.45 -3.02
C LEU A 67 -3.96 18.17 -2.28
N LYS A 68 -3.63 17.14 -3.02
CA LYS A 68 -3.09 15.89 -2.46
C LYS A 68 -1.75 16.17 -1.78
N GLY A 69 -1.59 15.74 -0.52
CA GLY A 69 -0.33 15.80 0.20
C GLY A 69 0.66 14.71 -0.27
N ASN A 70 1.86 14.74 0.31
CA ASN A 70 2.95 13.79 -0.01
C ASN A 70 2.83 12.45 0.74
N GLU A 71 1.81 12.26 1.60
CA GLU A 71 1.62 11.00 2.30
C GLU A 71 1.24 9.89 1.32
N LYS A 72 1.89 8.74 1.49
CA LYS A 72 1.70 7.59 0.61
C LYS A 72 0.31 6.98 0.80
N GLU A 73 -0.39 6.67 -0.28
CA GLU A 73 -1.56 5.81 -0.23
C GLU A 73 -1.13 4.34 -0.15
N PHE A 74 -1.63 3.62 0.82
CA PHE A 74 -1.40 2.19 0.98
C PHE A 74 -2.34 1.35 0.12
N TYR A 75 -3.54 1.89 -0.17
CA TYR A 75 -4.49 1.28 -1.10
C TYR A 75 -5.19 2.35 -1.93
N LYS A 76 -5.67 1.96 -3.09
CA LYS A 76 -6.29 2.88 -4.05
C LYS A 76 -7.46 3.65 -3.42
N GLY A 77 -7.36 4.98 -3.43
CA GLY A 77 -8.40 5.89 -2.97
C GLY A 77 -8.45 6.08 -1.45
N GLU A 78 -7.42 5.68 -0.72
CA GLU A 78 -7.34 5.81 0.74
C GLU A 78 -7.57 7.24 1.20
N GLN A 79 -6.80 8.19 0.68
CA GLN A 79 -6.90 9.60 1.09
C GLN A 79 -8.28 10.19 0.75
N ARG A 80 -8.83 9.85 -0.41
CA ARG A 80 -10.16 10.29 -0.82
C ARG A 80 -11.25 9.72 0.10
N ASP A 81 -11.23 8.41 0.32
CA ASP A 81 -12.23 7.74 1.15
C ASP A 81 -12.15 8.21 2.61
N LEU A 82 -10.94 8.44 3.14
CA LEU A 82 -10.73 8.98 4.47
C LEU A 82 -11.27 10.41 4.59
N LEU A 83 -10.93 11.29 3.64
CA LEU A 83 -11.39 12.68 3.66
C LEU A 83 -12.93 12.76 3.60
N LEU A 84 -13.56 11.99 2.72
CA LEU A 84 -15.02 11.94 2.62
C LEU A 84 -15.67 11.34 3.87
N TYR A 85 -15.00 10.39 4.53
CA TYR A 85 -15.45 9.88 5.82
C TYR A 85 -15.41 10.97 6.91
N LEU A 86 -14.31 11.72 7.01
CA LEU A 86 -14.18 12.81 7.97
C LEU A 86 -15.24 13.90 7.75
N LEU A 87 -15.51 14.27 6.49
CA LEU A 87 -16.58 15.20 6.16
C LEU A 87 -17.96 14.67 6.56
N LYS A 88 -18.23 13.36 6.40
CA LYS A 88 -19.48 12.74 6.85
C LYS A 88 -19.62 12.74 8.37
N GLU A 89 -18.54 12.50 9.10
CA GLU A 89 -18.57 12.56 10.57
C GLU A 89 -18.81 14.00 11.06
N GLU A 90 -18.15 14.98 10.42
CA GLU A 90 -18.38 16.42 10.72
C GLU A 90 -19.83 16.82 10.47
N LEU A 91 -20.42 16.35 9.38
CA LEU A 91 -21.83 16.65 9.04
C LEU A 91 -22.82 16.21 10.14
N LYS A 92 -22.52 15.10 10.86
CA LYS A 92 -23.36 14.61 11.96
C LYS A 92 -23.32 15.49 13.19
N ASN A 93 -22.19 16.16 13.43
CA ASN A 93 -21.91 16.91 14.65
C ASN A 93 -22.04 18.41 14.46
N ASN A 94 -22.13 18.89 13.23
CA ASN A 94 -22.12 20.30 12.89
C ASN A 94 -23.57 20.85 12.85
N HIS A 95 -23.82 21.94 13.55
CA HIS A 95 -25.10 22.64 13.60
C HIS A 95 -25.14 23.89 12.73
N ASN A 96 -24.04 24.25 12.06
CA ASN A 96 -23.98 25.42 11.18
C ASN A 96 -24.57 25.06 9.81
N GLN A 97 -25.71 25.65 9.48
CA GLN A 97 -26.47 25.36 8.27
C GLN A 97 -25.66 25.60 6.97
N LYS A 98 -24.85 26.66 6.93
CA LYS A 98 -23.99 26.97 5.77
C LYS A 98 -22.91 25.92 5.59
N GLN A 99 -22.27 25.49 6.67
CA GLN A 99 -21.23 24.46 6.64
C GLN A 99 -21.82 23.10 6.23
N GLN A 100 -22.98 22.73 6.77
CA GLN A 100 -23.68 21.53 6.37
C GLN A 100 -23.96 21.49 4.86
N GLN A 101 -24.46 22.62 4.31
CA GLN A 101 -24.75 22.71 2.88
C GLN A 101 -23.49 22.56 2.02
N ILE A 102 -22.36 23.18 2.43
CA ILE A 102 -21.08 23.05 1.73
C ILE A 102 -20.61 21.59 1.76
N ILE A 103 -20.62 20.96 2.93
CA ILE A 103 -20.19 19.55 3.08
C ILE A 103 -21.09 18.64 2.25
N HIS A 104 -22.40 18.84 2.27
CA HIS A 104 -23.38 18.03 1.53
C HIS A 104 -23.09 18.07 0.03
N THR A 105 -22.93 19.25 -0.54
CA THR A 105 -22.64 19.41 -1.97
C THR A 105 -21.27 18.81 -2.35
N ILE A 106 -20.24 18.92 -1.48
CA ILE A 106 -18.96 18.26 -1.71
C ILE A 106 -19.13 16.73 -1.75
N LEU A 107 -19.87 16.16 -0.79
CA LEU A 107 -20.10 14.72 -0.73
C LEU A 107 -20.89 14.19 -1.93
N GLU A 108 -21.86 14.93 -2.43
CA GLU A 108 -22.65 14.59 -3.63
C GLU A 108 -21.78 14.55 -4.90
N GLN A 109 -20.88 15.52 -5.05
CA GLN A 109 -20.02 15.63 -6.23
C GLN A 109 -18.80 14.71 -6.18
N ASN A 110 -18.51 14.11 -5.04
CA ASN A 110 -17.32 13.30 -4.82
C ASN A 110 -17.67 11.89 -4.30
N PRO A 111 -18.08 10.96 -5.18
CA PRO A 111 -18.34 9.59 -4.76
C PRO A 111 -17.06 8.93 -4.22
N PRO A 112 -17.14 8.13 -3.14
CA PRO A 112 -16.01 7.40 -2.61
C PRO A 112 -15.57 6.30 -3.59
N VAL A 113 -14.30 5.89 -3.50
CA VAL A 113 -13.80 4.69 -4.17
C VAL A 113 -14.37 3.43 -3.51
N GLY A 114 -14.59 3.50 -2.19
CA GLY A 114 -15.27 2.47 -1.40
C GLY A 114 -14.35 1.39 -0.84
N ASN A 115 -13.05 1.43 -1.13
CA ASN A 115 -12.11 0.43 -0.65
C ASN A 115 -11.95 0.45 0.87
N ARG A 116 -11.97 1.63 1.49
CA ARG A 116 -11.93 1.76 2.96
C ARG A 116 -13.06 0.97 3.63
N ASN A 117 -14.29 1.18 3.19
CA ASN A 117 -15.45 0.50 3.78
C ASN A 117 -15.41 -1.00 3.51
N ARG A 118 -15.02 -1.43 2.32
CA ARG A 118 -14.84 -2.83 1.98
C ARG A 118 -13.82 -3.49 2.91
N TYR A 119 -12.63 -2.91 3.06
CA TYR A 119 -11.59 -3.43 3.96
C TYR A 119 -12.08 -3.54 5.40
N LEU A 120 -12.73 -2.50 5.92
CA LEU A 120 -13.29 -2.52 7.27
C LEU A 120 -14.35 -3.62 7.45
N THR A 121 -15.20 -3.84 6.46
CA THR A 121 -16.22 -4.91 6.50
C THR A 121 -15.57 -6.29 6.47
N ASP A 122 -14.61 -6.51 5.59
CA ASP A 122 -13.90 -7.78 5.46
C ASP A 122 -13.10 -8.11 6.72
N ILE A 123 -12.36 -7.12 7.27
CA ILE A 123 -11.61 -7.25 8.52
C ILE A 123 -12.54 -7.54 9.71
N PHE A 124 -13.70 -6.86 9.77
CA PHE A 124 -14.70 -7.10 10.81
C PHE A 124 -15.21 -8.55 10.76
N ASN A 125 -15.65 -9.00 9.59
CA ASN A 125 -16.17 -10.35 9.41
C ASN A 125 -15.11 -11.42 9.75
N LEU A 126 -13.87 -11.19 9.32
CA LEU A 126 -12.76 -12.10 9.59
C LEU A 126 -12.47 -12.21 11.10
N LEU A 127 -12.32 -11.08 11.79
CA LEU A 127 -11.95 -11.05 13.21
C LEU A 127 -13.09 -11.51 14.12
N VAL A 128 -14.33 -11.16 13.81
CA VAL A 128 -15.48 -11.49 14.66
C VAL A 128 -15.95 -12.93 14.45
N ASN A 129 -15.91 -13.43 13.22
CA ASN A 129 -16.42 -14.76 12.90
C ASN A 129 -15.36 -15.86 12.98
N GLU A 130 -14.12 -15.58 12.57
CA GLU A 130 -13.03 -16.57 12.51
C GLU A 130 -11.99 -16.39 13.62
N GLY A 131 -12.01 -15.27 14.32
CA GLY A 131 -11.02 -14.92 15.36
C GLY A 131 -9.60 -14.76 14.80
N LEU A 132 -8.59 -14.91 15.67
CA LEU A 132 -7.16 -14.83 15.30
C LEU A 132 -6.58 -16.22 15.00
N SER A 133 -7.14 -16.92 14.03
CA SER A 133 -6.56 -18.15 13.49
C SER A 133 -5.37 -17.83 12.56
N LYS A 134 -4.52 -18.85 12.30
CA LYS A 134 -3.43 -18.69 11.30
C LYS A 134 -3.96 -18.24 9.94
N LYS A 135 -5.09 -18.81 9.50
CA LYS A 135 -5.75 -18.42 8.25
C LYS A 135 -6.22 -16.97 8.27
N SER A 136 -6.79 -16.51 9.40
CA SER A 136 -7.21 -15.12 9.56
C SER A 136 -6.04 -14.16 9.50
N ILE A 137 -4.92 -14.49 10.14
CA ILE A 137 -3.67 -13.71 10.13
C ILE A 137 -3.13 -13.60 8.70
N ASP A 138 -3.05 -14.71 7.96
CA ASP A 138 -2.61 -14.72 6.56
C ASP A 138 -3.55 -13.88 5.66
N THR A 139 -4.84 -13.88 5.97
CA THR A 139 -5.82 -13.06 5.24
C THR A 139 -5.70 -11.58 5.60
N LEU A 140 -5.48 -11.24 6.87
CA LEU A 140 -5.26 -9.86 7.33
C LEU A 140 -4.07 -9.19 6.63
N SER A 141 -3.03 -9.96 6.31
CA SER A 141 -1.85 -9.44 5.59
C SER A 141 -2.20 -8.88 4.21
N ARG A 142 -3.25 -9.40 3.55
CA ARG A 142 -3.73 -8.88 2.25
C ARG A 142 -4.36 -7.49 2.36
N TYR A 143 -4.81 -7.12 3.55
CA TYR A 143 -5.31 -5.80 3.89
C TYR A 143 -4.22 -4.90 4.50
N GLY A 144 -2.95 -5.32 4.41
CA GLY A 144 -1.81 -4.59 4.95
C GLY A 144 -1.62 -4.71 6.47
N ILE A 145 -2.41 -5.55 7.14
CA ILE A 145 -2.33 -5.75 8.59
C ILE A 145 -1.39 -6.93 8.85
N ILE A 146 -0.18 -6.62 9.29
CA ILE A 146 0.89 -7.59 9.44
C ILE A 146 1.17 -7.79 10.92
N LEU A 147 0.91 -9.02 11.41
CA LEU A 147 1.17 -9.40 12.80
C LEU A 147 2.61 -9.92 12.93
N ASN A 148 3.35 -9.33 13.85
CA ASN A 148 4.70 -9.72 14.23
C ASN A 148 4.70 -10.30 15.64
N HIS A 149 5.13 -11.53 15.78
CA HIS A 149 5.21 -12.25 17.07
C HIS A 149 6.61 -12.16 17.69
N THR A 150 7.31 -11.04 17.53
CA THR A 150 8.63 -10.82 18.13
C THR A 150 8.46 -10.21 19.53
N GLY A 151 8.64 -11.02 20.58
CA GLY A 151 8.60 -10.55 21.98
C GLY A 151 7.40 -11.05 22.78
N LYS A 152 7.23 -10.48 23.99
CA LYS A 152 6.16 -10.87 24.95
C LYS A 152 4.76 -10.46 24.47
N HIS A 153 4.67 -9.44 23.64
CA HIS A 153 3.40 -8.93 23.12
C HIS A 153 3.46 -8.87 21.59
N PRO A 154 2.48 -9.46 20.89
CA PRO A 154 2.39 -9.36 19.45
C PRO A 154 2.17 -7.89 19.05
N THR A 155 2.91 -7.46 18.03
CA THR A 155 2.77 -6.14 17.41
C THR A 155 2.18 -6.27 16.03
N THR A 156 1.46 -5.26 15.61
CA THR A 156 0.89 -5.18 14.27
C THR A 156 1.34 -3.91 13.60
N THR A 157 1.79 -4.03 12.36
CA THR A 157 2.13 -2.90 11.51
C THR A 157 1.13 -2.80 10.35
N PHE A 158 0.91 -1.59 9.84
CA PHE A 158 0.10 -1.36 8.66
C PHE A 158 1.01 -1.17 7.45
N PHE A 159 0.90 -2.07 6.47
CA PHE A 159 1.75 -2.13 5.27
C PHE A 159 3.26 -2.06 5.55
N ASN A 160 3.72 -2.66 6.66
CA ASN A 160 5.11 -2.62 7.13
C ASN A 160 5.66 -1.21 7.41
N ASP A 161 4.80 -0.21 7.57
CA ASP A 161 5.22 1.12 7.95
C ASP A 161 5.31 1.22 9.48
N SER A 162 6.50 1.47 10.01
CA SER A 162 6.75 1.54 11.45
C SER A 162 6.04 2.70 12.15
N ARG A 163 5.62 3.73 11.42
CA ARG A 163 4.82 4.84 11.94
C ARG A 163 3.42 4.37 12.38
N TYR A 164 2.91 3.33 11.74
CA TYR A 164 1.59 2.77 11.99
C TYR A 164 1.71 1.41 12.65
N THR A 165 2.05 1.43 13.95
CA THR A 165 2.26 0.22 14.75
C THR A 165 1.33 0.22 15.95
N MET A 166 0.77 -0.94 16.26
CA MET A 166 0.00 -1.15 17.48
C MET A 166 0.44 -2.43 18.17
N THR A 167 0.30 -2.47 19.51
CA THR A 167 0.60 -3.63 20.34
C THR A 167 -0.69 -4.24 20.84
N PHE A 168 -0.81 -5.55 20.76
CA PHE A 168 -1.94 -6.29 21.31
C PHE A 168 -1.63 -6.87 22.67
N SER A 169 -2.66 -6.97 23.52
CA SER A 169 -2.57 -7.76 24.75
C SER A 169 -2.48 -9.24 24.41
N SER A 170 -1.56 -9.96 25.04
CA SER A 170 -1.27 -11.38 24.77
C SER A 170 -2.27 -12.36 25.37
N THR A 171 -3.26 -11.91 26.13
CA THR A 171 -4.24 -12.79 26.81
C THR A 171 -5.59 -12.78 26.09
N PRO A 172 -5.85 -13.74 25.20
CA PRO A 172 -7.15 -13.88 24.55
C PRO A 172 -8.11 -14.69 25.43
N SER A 173 -8.43 -14.21 26.63
CA SER A 173 -9.38 -14.91 27.53
C SER A 173 -10.84 -14.49 27.33
N ASP A 174 -11.12 -13.62 26.37
CA ASP A 174 -12.44 -13.03 26.21
C ASP A 174 -13.02 -13.32 24.81
N LEU A 175 -14.28 -13.75 24.77
CA LEU A 175 -15.09 -13.95 23.54
C LEU A 175 -15.19 -12.67 22.68
N ASN A 176 -14.79 -11.52 23.19
CA ASN A 176 -14.79 -10.23 22.51
C ASN A 176 -13.45 -9.80 21.87
N VAL A 177 -12.42 -10.66 21.94
CA VAL A 177 -11.06 -10.32 21.45
C VAL A 177 -11.09 -9.84 19.98
N GLY A 178 -11.79 -10.54 19.11
CA GLY A 178 -11.90 -10.14 17.70
C GLY A 178 -12.52 -8.75 17.52
N ARG A 179 -13.56 -8.42 18.30
CA ARG A 179 -14.18 -7.09 18.26
C ARG A 179 -13.27 -6.00 18.80
N GLN A 180 -12.47 -6.30 19.84
CA GLN A 180 -11.50 -5.35 20.38
C GLN A 180 -10.39 -5.07 19.37
N TYR A 181 -9.84 -6.10 18.73
CA TYR A 181 -8.85 -5.95 17.65
C TYR A 181 -9.40 -5.13 16.49
N TYR A 182 -10.60 -5.43 16.04
CA TYR A 182 -11.23 -4.64 14.98
C TYR A 182 -11.35 -3.16 15.35
N ARG A 183 -11.78 -2.84 16.57
CA ARG A 183 -11.90 -1.44 17.05
C ARG A 183 -10.54 -0.73 17.04
N GLN A 184 -9.49 -1.41 17.47
CA GLN A 184 -8.14 -0.84 17.49
C GLN A 184 -7.60 -0.65 16.07
N ILE A 185 -7.74 -1.64 15.20
CA ILE A 185 -7.37 -1.57 13.78
C ILE A 185 -8.09 -0.40 13.10
N ARG A 186 -9.41 -0.32 13.27
CA ARG A 186 -10.21 0.77 12.71
C ARG A 186 -9.75 2.15 13.20
N LYS A 187 -9.42 2.27 14.47
CA LYS A 187 -9.01 3.54 15.08
C LYS A 187 -7.64 4.01 14.61
N LEU A 188 -6.72 3.09 14.37
CA LEU A 188 -5.32 3.40 14.12
C LEU A 188 -4.93 3.40 12.64
N PHE A 189 -5.65 2.62 11.81
CA PHE A 189 -5.26 2.40 10.41
C PHE A 189 -6.32 2.86 9.40
N PHE A 190 -7.54 3.11 9.87
CA PHE A 190 -8.68 3.52 9.06
C PHE A 190 -9.45 4.68 9.73
#